data_9d3b574485c1c22ee17bc126d92281c7
#
_entry.id   9d3b574485c1c22ee17bc126d92281c7
#
_cell.length_a   1.000
_cell.length_b   1.000
_cell.length_c   1.000
_cell.angle_alpha   90.00
_cell.angle_beta   90.00
_cell.angle_gamma   90.00
#
_symmetry.space_group_name_H-M   'P 1'
#
loop_
_entity.id
_entity.type
_entity.pdbx_description
1 polymer ?
#
loop_
_entity_poly.entity_id
_entity_poly.type
_entity_poly.pdbx_seq_one_letter_code
_entity_poly.pdbx_strand_id
1 'polypeptide(L)'
;ILKLFKTIWHNAWKEGAVSFANYFCNQMGTIVSSLYLSLEETGVYSMGVQLATAVVTFAYAMYTSYQPSLQSAISNREETRVKKDFAYTVFVYIIITIIGTAAVVVIGRPVIRLIKPEMNIGVGIMLGVSFYQFILKFRNCYTSYLSNSNRIIYFRAFMIFAIVCVGLEFLLCGVFNMGMWGLVIAQVVSQMIYNVWHWPLVVHRELNMNLYELLKLGFLETRNKLIKRHV
;
A
#
# COMPACT_ATOMS: atom_id res chain seq x y z
N ILE A 1 -21.21 29.57 1.23
CA ILE A 1 -21.26 28.34 0.44
C ILE A 1 -20.09 28.32 -0.58
N LEU A 2 -19.88 29.34 -1.41
CA LEU A 2 -18.83 29.38 -2.43
C LEU A 2 -17.40 29.29 -1.85
N LYS A 3 -17.13 29.98 -0.73
CA LYS A 3 -15.80 29.91 -0.05
C LYS A 3 -15.53 28.50 0.48
N LEU A 4 -16.54 27.86 1.09
CA LEU A 4 -16.42 26.49 1.60
C LEU A 4 -16.19 25.48 0.46
N PHE A 5 -16.94 25.63 -0.65
CA PHE A 5 -16.79 24.82 -1.85
C PHE A 5 -15.36 24.95 -2.43
N LYS A 6 -14.82 26.17 -2.54
CA LYS A 6 -13.47 26.41 -3.06
C LYS A 6 -12.39 25.76 -2.17
N THR A 7 -12.56 25.77 -0.86
CA THR A 7 -11.63 25.14 0.09
C THR A 7 -11.68 23.62 0.00
N ILE A 8 -12.89 23.03 -0.07
CA ILE A 8 -13.06 21.58 -0.22
C ILE A 8 -12.54 21.13 -1.60
N TRP A 9 -12.89 21.85 -2.66
CA TRP A 9 -12.48 21.52 -4.02
C TRP A 9 -10.96 21.52 -4.19
N HIS A 10 -10.25 22.46 -3.52
CA HIS A 10 -8.80 22.55 -3.59
C HIS A 10 -8.08 21.27 -3.14
N ASN A 11 -8.64 20.55 -2.18
CA ASN A 11 -8.08 19.29 -1.69
C ASN A 11 -8.69 18.05 -2.38
N ALA A 12 -10.00 18.09 -2.66
CA ALA A 12 -10.71 16.96 -3.26
C ALA A 12 -10.16 16.55 -4.62
N TRP A 13 -9.87 17.52 -5.51
CA TRP A 13 -9.31 17.20 -6.81
C TRP A 13 -7.90 16.60 -6.73
N LYS A 14 -7.07 17.05 -5.76
CA LYS A 14 -5.73 16.48 -5.53
C LYS A 14 -5.82 15.02 -5.06
N GLU A 15 -6.72 14.73 -4.13
CA GLU A 15 -6.95 13.37 -3.65
C GLU A 15 -7.51 12.47 -4.77
N GLY A 16 -8.41 13.00 -5.60
CA GLY A 16 -8.89 12.32 -6.81
C GLY A 16 -7.75 11.98 -7.78
N ALA A 17 -6.87 12.94 -8.05
CA ALA A 17 -5.72 12.73 -8.92
C ALA A 17 -4.71 11.73 -8.33
N VAL A 18 -4.46 11.75 -7.02
CA VAL A 18 -3.63 10.74 -6.32
C VAL A 18 -4.23 9.35 -6.45
N SER A 19 -5.55 9.23 -6.25
CA SER A 19 -6.28 7.96 -6.40
C SER A 19 -6.21 7.45 -7.84
N PHE A 20 -6.38 8.34 -8.81
CA PHE A 20 -6.23 8.01 -10.24
C PHE A 20 -4.80 7.54 -10.55
N ALA A 21 -3.77 8.25 -10.08
CA ALA A 21 -2.38 7.86 -10.30
C ALA A 21 -2.06 6.46 -9.73
N ASN A 22 -2.54 6.17 -8.52
CA ASN A 22 -2.37 4.84 -7.90
C ASN A 22 -3.08 3.75 -8.72
N TYR A 23 -4.32 4.00 -9.14
CA TYR A 23 -5.08 3.07 -9.98
C TYR A 23 -4.37 2.85 -11.32
N PHE A 24 -3.98 3.94 -11.98
CA PHE A 24 -3.30 3.91 -13.26
C PHE A 24 -2.00 3.09 -13.20
N CYS A 25 -1.14 3.30 -12.21
CA CYS A 25 0.09 2.52 -12.05
C CYS A 25 -0.19 1.02 -11.87
N ASN A 26 -1.20 0.66 -11.06
CA ASN A 26 -1.55 -0.75 -10.88
C ASN A 26 -2.06 -1.41 -12.17
N GLN A 27 -2.85 -0.69 -12.96
CA GLN A 27 -3.39 -1.21 -14.22
C GLN A 27 -2.35 -1.23 -15.33
N MET A 28 -1.46 -0.23 -15.37
CA MET A 28 -0.39 -0.18 -16.39
C MET A 28 0.54 -1.38 -16.31
N GLY A 29 0.85 -1.89 -15.13
CA GLY A 29 1.64 -3.12 -15.00
C GLY A 29 1.01 -4.31 -15.73
N THR A 30 -0.32 -4.46 -15.69
CA THR A 30 -1.03 -5.50 -16.45
C THR A 30 -1.05 -5.20 -17.97
N ILE A 31 -1.21 -3.95 -18.35
CA ILE A 31 -1.17 -3.53 -19.77
C ILE A 31 0.22 -3.76 -20.34
N VAL A 32 1.27 -3.33 -19.65
CA VAL A 32 2.66 -3.52 -20.09
C VAL A 32 3.00 -5.02 -20.16
N SER A 33 2.51 -5.83 -19.20
CA SER A 33 2.71 -7.28 -19.28
C SER A 33 2.08 -7.87 -20.55
N SER A 34 0.89 -7.43 -20.94
CA SER A 34 0.24 -7.94 -22.17
C SER A 34 0.92 -7.51 -23.46
N LEU A 35 1.76 -6.46 -23.44
CA LEU A 35 2.51 -5.97 -24.59
C LEU A 35 3.84 -6.70 -24.79
N TYR A 36 4.49 -7.11 -23.71
CA TYR A 36 5.87 -7.60 -23.73
C TYR A 36 6.04 -9.05 -23.25
N LEU A 37 5.06 -9.63 -22.57
CA LEU A 37 5.09 -10.98 -22.07
C LEU A 37 4.12 -11.87 -22.88
N SER A 38 4.31 -13.18 -22.78
CA SER A 38 3.35 -14.13 -23.31
C SER A 38 1.98 -14.03 -22.59
N LEU A 39 0.93 -14.53 -23.22
CA LEU A 39 -0.41 -14.56 -22.62
C LEU A 39 -0.42 -15.34 -21.31
N GLU A 40 0.34 -16.44 -21.25
CA GLU A 40 0.50 -17.27 -20.04
C GLU A 40 1.17 -16.50 -18.92
N GLU A 41 2.33 -15.87 -19.19
CA GLU A 41 3.05 -15.03 -18.19
C GLU A 41 2.22 -13.85 -17.70
N THR A 42 1.48 -13.19 -18.60
CA THR A 42 0.56 -12.11 -18.26
C THR A 42 -0.54 -12.61 -17.33
N GLY A 43 -1.10 -13.79 -17.60
CA GLY A 43 -2.09 -14.44 -16.74
C GLY A 43 -1.54 -14.77 -15.35
N VAL A 44 -0.33 -15.33 -15.29
CA VAL A 44 0.38 -15.65 -14.04
C VAL A 44 0.67 -14.39 -13.23
N TYR A 45 1.20 -13.34 -13.87
CA TYR A 45 1.46 -12.05 -13.22
C TYR A 45 0.18 -11.41 -12.67
N SER A 46 -0.85 -11.32 -13.49
CA SER A 46 -2.14 -10.71 -13.12
C SER A 46 -2.82 -11.45 -11.96
N MET A 47 -2.76 -12.78 -11.93
CA MET A 47 -3.26 -13.59 -10.82
C MET A 47 -2.46 -13.31 -9.54
N GLY A 48 -1.13 -13.24 -9.64
CA GLY A 48 -0.27 -12.85 -8.51
C GLY A 48 -0.63 -11.48 -7.94
N VAL A 49 -0.84 -10.49 -8.82
CA VAL A 49 -1.27 -9.14 -8.43
C VAL A 49 -2.63 -9.16 -7.73
N GLN A 50 -3.61 -9.91 -8.25
CA GLN A 50 -4.94 -10.00 -7.64
C GLN A 50 -4.89 -10.60 -6.24
N LEU A 51 -4.14 -11.71 -6.04
CA LEU A 51 -3.98 -12.34 -4.74
C LEU A 51 -3.29 -11.42 -3.72
N ALA A 52 -2.18 -10.80 -4.12
CA ALA A 52 -1.47 -9.86 -3.26
C ALA A 52 -2.34 -8.64 -2.92
N THR A 53 -3.06 -8.09 -3.91
CA THR A 53 -3.98 -6.97 -3.73
C THR A 53 -5.11 -7.32 -2.77
N ALA A 54 -5.67 -8.53 -2.86
CA ALA A 54 -6.71 -9.00 -1.93
C ALA A 54 -6.20 -8.99 -0.48
N VAL A 55 -4.99 -9.55 -0.23
CA VAL A 55 -4.37 -9.57 1.10
C VAL A 55 -4.15 -8.16 1.64
N VAL A 56 -3.48 -7.29 0.87
CA VAL A 56 -3.15 -5.95 1.38
C VAL A 56 -4.39 -5.05 1.50
N THR A 57 -5.42 -5.27 0.67
CA THR A 57 -6.68 -4.53 0.77
C THR A 57 -7.45 -4.95 2.02
N PHE A 58 -7.49 -6.24 2.32
CA PHE A 58 -8.08 -6.74 3.58
C PHE A 58 -7.34 -6.17 4.80
N ALA A 59 -6.00 -6.21 4.80
CA ALA A 59 -5.19 -5.63 5.86
C ALA A 59 -5.42 -4.11 6.00
N TYR A 60 -5.52 -3.41 4.88
CA TYR A 60 -5.76 -1.96 4.84
C TYR A 60 -7.18 -1.58 5.26
N ALA A 61 -8.18 -2.45 5.06
CA ALA A 61 -9.53 -2.23 5.55
C ALA A 61 -9.57 -2.12 7.08
N MET A 62 -8.72 -2.87 7.79
CA MET A 62 -8.57 -2.74 9.24
C MET A 62 -7.98 -1.38 9.63
N TYR A 63 -7.03 -0.86 8.85
CA TYR A 63 -6.51 0.50 9.03
C TYR A 63 -7.62 1.54 8.81
N THR A 64 -8.36 1.45 7.71
CA THR A 64 -9.39 2.45 7.35
C THR A 64 -10.58 2.45 8.30
N SER A 65 -10.89 1.34 8.96
CA SER A 65 -11.96 1.27 9.98
C SER A 65 -11.70 2.17 11.19
N TYR A 66 -10.44 2.51 11.47
CA TYR A 66 -10.03 3.42 12.54
C TYR A 66 -9.86 4.88 12.09
N GLN A 67 -10.00 5.17 10.81
CA GLN A 67 -9.83 6.54 10.32
C GLN A 67 -10.75 7.57 10.99
N PRO A 68 -12.06 7.30 11.23
CA PRO A 68 -12.91 8.26 11.93
C PRO A 68 -12.43 8.56 13.35
N SER A 69 -11.95 7.54 14.10
CA SER A 69 -11.37 7.72 15.44
C SER A 69 -10.10 8.58 15.38
N LEU A 70 -9.22 8.27 14.44
CA LEU A 70 -7.97 9.01 14.25
C LEU A 70 -8.23 10.48 13.85
N GLN A 71 -9.16 10.72 12.94
CA GLN A 71 -9.56 12.06 12.51
C GLN A 71 -10.17 12.87 13.67
N SER A 72 -11.03 12.25 14.47
CA SER A 72 -11.58 12.87 15.69
C SER A 72 -10.47 13.23 16.69
N ALA A 73 -9.55 12.31 16.96
CA ALA A 73 -8.43 12.55 17.88
C ALA A 73 -7.49 13.67 17.39
N ILE A 74 -7.23 13.75 16.08
CA ILE A 74 -6.44 14.83 15.47
C ILE A 74 -7.18 16.17 15.63
N SER A 75 -8.47 16.21 15.33
CA SER A 75 -9.30 17.43 15.44
C SER A 75 -9.38 17.96 16.86
N ASN A 76 -9.45 17.05 17.86
CA ASN A 76 -9.50 17.38 19.28
C ASN A 76 -8.12 17.60 19.92
N ARG A 77 -7.03 17.47 19.14
CA ARG A 77 -5.65 17.58 19.63
C ARG A 77 -5.28 16.58 20.74
N GLU A 78 -5.85 15.39 20.69
CA GLU A 78 -5.61 14.32 21.66
C GLU A 78 -4.35 13.52 21.29
N GLU A 79 -3.16 14.10 21.42
CA GLU A 79 -1.89 13.57 20.94
C GLU A 79 -1.64 12.11 21.34
N THR A 80 -1.92 11.77 22.62
CA THR A 80 -1.73 10.40 23.12
C THR A 80 -2.62 9.39 22.41
N ARG A 81 -3.86 9.75 22.12
CA ARG A 81 -4.81 8.90 21.39
C ARG A 81 -4.43 8.77 19.93
N VAL A 82 -3.99 9.86 19.29
CA VAL A 82 -3.48 9.85 17.91
C VAL A 82 -2.31 8.86 17.79
N LYS A 83 -1.32 8.93 18.69
CA LYS A 83 -0.17 8.00 18.70
C LYS A 83 -0.61 6.54 18.86
N LYS A 84 -1.51 6.25 19.79
CA LYS A 84 -2.01 4.89 20.06
C LYS A 84 -2.80 4.32 18.89
N ASP A 85 -3.77 5.09 18.37
CA ASP A 85 -4.62 4.63 17.26
C ASP A 85 -3.81 4.45 15.98
N PHE A 86 -2.89 5.38 15.67
CA PHE A 86 -2.01 5.25 14.52
C PHE A 86 -1.06 4.06 14.65
N ALA A 87 -0.39 3.90 15.79
CA ALA A 87 0.52 2.79 16.02
C ALA A 87 -0.20 1.44 15.96
N TYR A 88 -1.37 1.33 16.57
CA TYR A 88 -2.20 0.13 16.52
C TYR A 88 -2.56 -0.25 15.09
N THR A 89 -3.08 0.69 14.32
CA THR A 89 -3.57 0.41 12.96
C THR A 89 -2.45 0.05 11.98
N VAL A 90 -1.31 0.73 12.05
CA VAL A 90 -0.13 0.41 11.22
C VAL A 90 0.45 -0.95 11.61
N PHE A 91 0.54 -1.26 12.91
CA PHE A 91 1.01 -2.55 13.38
C PHE A 91 0.11 -3.70 12.91
N VAL A 92 -1.20 -3.56 13.08
CA VAL A 92 -2.19 -4.56 12.62
C VAL A 92 -2.12 -4.75 11.11
N TYR A 93 -1.99 -3.67 10.34
CA TYR A 93 -1.80 -3.74 8.89
C TYR A 93 -0.57 -4.60 8.52
N ILE A 94 0.58 -4.36 9.16
CA ILE A 94 1.81 -5.12 8.91
C ILE A 94 1.62 -6.60 9.23
N ILE A 95 1.09 -6.92 10.40
CA ILE A 95 0.90 -8.32 10.84
C ILE A 95 -0.06 -9.08 9.93
N ILE A 96 -1.21 -8.49 9.60
CA ILE A 96 -2.20 -9.13 8.71
C ILE A 96 -1.60 -9.34 7.32
N THR A 97 -0.82 -8.38 6.81
CA THR A 97 -0.19 -8.53 5.49
C THR A 97 0.85 -9.65 5.50
N ILE A 98 1.68 -9.77 6.54
CA ILE A 98 2.67 -10.85 6.66
C ILE A 98 1.97 -12.21 6.71
N ILE A 99 0.97 -12.36 7.58
CA ILE A 99 0.23 -13.62 7.73
C ILE A 99 -0.53 -13.95 6.43
N GLY A 100 -1.19 -12.98 5.82
CA GLY A 100 -1.94 -13.17 4.57
C GLY A 100 -1.02 -13.54 3.40
N THR A 101 0.14 -12.89 3.29
CA THR A 101 1.15 -13.24 2.26
C THR A 101 1.66 -14.66 2.49
N ALA A 102 1.99 -15.04 3.72
CA ALA A 102 2.40 -16.42 4.05
C ALA A 102 1.30 -17.42 3.69
N ALA A 103 0.04 -17.14 4.01
CA ALA A 103 -1.11 -17.98 3.64
C ALA A 103 -1.26 -18.15 2.13
N VAL A 104 -1.11 -17.07 1.36
CA VAL A 104 -1.17 -17.14 -0.11
C VAL A 104 0.00 -17.95 -0.68
N VAL A 105 1.20 -17.80 -0.15
CA VAL A 105 2.37 -18.56 -0.62
C VAL A 105 2.24 -20.05 -0.29
N VAL A 106 1.81 -20.39 0.94
CA VAL A 106 1.78 -21.78 1.44
C VAL A 106 0.52 -22.52 0.99
N ILE A 107 -0.62 -21.85 0.94
CA ILE A 107 -1.92 -22.48 0.65
C ILE A 107 -2.44 -22.05 -0.73
N GLY A 108 -2.46 -20.75 -1.00
CA GLY A 108 -3.09 -20.21 -2.20
C GLY A 108 -2.44 -20.70 -3.50
N ARG A 109 -1.10 -20.70 -3.57
CA ARG A 109 -0.38 -21.20 -4.76
C ARG A 109 -0.64 -22.69 -5.04
N PRO A 110 -0.51 -23.62 -4.09
CA PRO A 110 -0.86 -25.03 -4.31
C PRO A 110 -2.30 -25.22 -4.78
N VAL A 111 -3.25 -24.50 -4.19
CA VAL A 111 -4.67 -24.55 -4.57
C VAL A 111 -4.87 -24.10 -6.02
N ILE A 112 -4.25 -22.99 -6.43
CA ILE A 112 -4.33 -22.52 -7.82
C ILE A 112 -3.74 -23.55 -8.77
N ARG A 113 -2.59 -24.14 -8.45
CA ARG A 113 -1.95 -25.18 -9.27
C ARG A 113 -2.81 -26.44 -9.40
N LEU A 114 -3.60 -26.78 -8.38
CA LEU A 114 -4.55 -27.90 -8.48
C LEU A 114 -5.73 -27.61 -9.40
N ILE A 115 -6.23 -26.36 -9.40
CA ILE A 115 -7.38 -25.94 -10.22
C ILE A 115 -6.95 -25.64 -11.67
N LYS A 116 -5.77 -25.02 -11.84
CA LYS A 116 -5.19 -24.62 -13.14
C LYS A 116 -3.70 -24.99 -13.14
N PRO A 117 -3.34 -26.22 -13.55
CA PRO A 117 -1.95 -26.71 -13.57
C PRO A 117 -1.01 -25.82 -14.40
N GLU A 118 -1.54 -25.18 -15.42
CA GLU A 118 -0.83 -24.26 -16.32
C GLU A 118 -0.38 -22.97 -15.61
N MET A 119 -1.11 -22.55 -14.56
CA MET A 119 -0.80 -21.33 -13.80
C MET A 119 0.17 -21.62 -12.63
N ASN A 120 1.44 -21.74 -12.96
CA ASN A 120 2.47 -21.94 -11.91
C ASN A 120 3.14 -20.61 -11.52
N ILE A 121 2.57 -19.94 -10.52
CA ILE A 121 3.16 -18.70 -9.97
C ILE A 121 4.40 -19.08 -9.16
N GLY A 122 5.59 -18.66 -9.63
CA GLY A 122 6.85 -18.83 -8.89
C GLY A 122 6.81 -18.14 -7.51
N VAL A 123 7.42 -18.77 -6.48
CA VAL A 123 7.46 -18.18 -5.11
C VAL A 123 8.08 -16.78 -5.14
N GLY A 124 9.18 -16.61 -5.89
CA GLY A 124 9.88 -15.32 -5.99
C GLY A 124 8.98 -14.21 -6.54
N ILE A 125 8.27 -14.46 -7.65
CA ILE A 125 7.35 -13.49 -8.24
C ILE A 125 6.20 -13.18 -7.27
N MET A 126 5.62 -14.20 -6.61
CA MET A 126 4.56 -13.98 -5.63
C MET A 126 5.01 -13.11 -4.46
N LEU A 127 6.21 -13.37 -3.93
CA LEU A 127 6.80 -12.55 -2.86
C LEU A 127 7.13 -11.13 -3.34
N GLY A 128 7.69 -10.99 -4.54
CA GLY A 128 7.99 -9.69 -5.14
C GLY A 128 6.73 -8.83 -5.33
N VAL A 129 5.67 -9.44 -5.88
CA VAL A 129 4.37 -8.79 -6.07
C VAL A 129 3.75 -8.43 -4.73
N SER A 130 3.77 -9.33 -3.75
CA SER A 130 3.27 -9.05 -2.40
C SER A 130 4.05 -7.93 -1.72
N PHE A 131 5.36 -7.87 -1.93
CA PHE A 131 6.22 -6.84 -1.36
C PHE A 131 5.92 -5.44 -1.91
N TYR A 132 5.79 -5.28 -3.24
CA TYR A 132 5.45 -3.97 -3.76
C TYR A 132 4.02 -3.54 -3.40
N GLN A 133 3.06 -4.46 -3.38
CA GLN A 133 1.71 -4.17 -2.91
C GLN A 133 1.68 -3.76 -1.43
N PHE A 134 2.48 -4.43 -0.59
CA PHE A 134 2.69 -4.02 0.80
C PHE A 134 3.22 -2.59 0.89
N ILE A 135 4.28 -2.27 0.15
CA ILE A 135 4.89 -0.93 0.14
C ILE A 135 3.88 0.14 -0.26
N LEU A 136 3.08 -0.10 -1.30
CA LEU A 136 2.05 0.84 -1.78
C LEU A 136 1.03 1.17 -0.69
N LYS A 137 0.50 0.17 0.00
CA LYS A 137 -0.50 0.37 1.05
C LYS A 137 0.12 0.86 2.36
N PHE A 138 1.34 0.41 2.70
CA PHE A 138 2.10 0.94 3.84
C PHE A 138 2.31 2.45 3.73
N ARG A 139 2.80 2.91 2.60
CA ARG A 139 2.89 4.35 2.30
C ARG A 139 1.52 5.05 2.47
N ASN A 140 0.43 4.42 1.99
CA ASN A 140 -0.90 4.98 2.09
C ASN A 140 -1.37 5.14 3.54
N CYS A 141 -0.93 4.31 4.49
CA CYS A 141 -1.22 4.52 5.91
C CYS A 141 -0.70 5.88 6.40
N TYR A 142 0.52 6.25 6.00
CA TYR A 142 1.13 7.52 6.39
C TYR A 142 0.52 8.73 5.64
N THR A 143 0.26 8.60 4.34
CA THR A 143 -0.38 9.69 3.59
C THR A 143 -1.83 9.90 3.99
N SER A 144 -2.55 8.84 4.40
CA SER A 144 -3.89 8.98 4.99
C SER A 144 -3.88 9.74 6.33
N TYR A 145 -2.84 9.58 7.15
CA TYR A 145 -2.67 10.41 8.34
C TYR A 145 -2.57 11.91 7.99
N LEU A 146 -1.78 12.23 6.95
CA LEU A 146 -1.64 13.61 6.46
C LEU A 146 -2.96 14.13 5.86
N SER A 147 -3.70 13.29 5.12
CA SER A 147 -5.01 13.62 4.56
C SER A 147 -6.04 13.89 5.68
N ASN A 148 -6.04 13.10 6.75
CA ASN A 148 -6.89 13.32 7.93
C ASN A 148 -6.61 14.67 8.63
N SER A 149 -5.39 15.18 8.46
CA SER A 149 -5.00 16.54 8.90
C SER A 149 -5.27 17.61 7.83
N ASN A 150 -6.05 17.28 6.79
CA ASN A 150 -6.39 18.13 5.64
C ASN A 150 -5.17 18.66 4.86
N ARG A 151 -4.06 17.89 4.81
CA ARG A 151 -2.81 18.24 4.14
C ARG A 151 -2.45 17.24 3.05
N ILE A 152 -2.71 17.60 1.80
CA ILE A 152 -2.41 16.76 0.63
C ILE A 152 -1.09 17.24 -0.03
N ILE A 153 -0.03 17.24 0.78
CA ILE A 153 1.32 17.68 0.36
C ILE A 153 2.01 16.65 -0.56
N TYR A 154 1.58 15.40 -0.52
CA TYR A 154 2.14 14.28 -1.28
C TYR A 154 1.69 14.22 -2.75
N PHE A 155 0.76 15.06 -3.17
CA PHE A 155 0.19 15.04 -4.52
C PHE A 155 1.26 15.03 -5.64
N ARG A 156 2.22 15.96 -5.60
CA ARG A 156 3.28 16.05 -6.63
C ARG A 156 4.15 14.81 -6.68
N ALA A 157 4.52 14.28 -5.51
CA ALA A 157 5.34 13.08 -5.42
C ALA A 157 4.63 11.84 -6.00
N PHE A 158 3.31 11.75 -5.84
CA PHE A 158 2.51 10.67 -6.43
C PHE A 158 2.37 10.78 -7.95
N MET A 159 2.27 12.00 -8.48
CA MET A 159 2.27 12.21 -9.95
C MET A 159 3.61 11.82 -10.56
N ILE A 160 4.72 12.27 -9.96
CA ILE A 160 6.06 11.91 -10.41
C ILE A 160 6.28 10.40 -10.32
N PHE A 161 5.88 9.79 -9.20
CA PHE A 161 5.93 8.34 -9.04
C PHE A 161 5.21 7.61 -10.18
N ALA A 162 3.99 8.02 -10.54
CA ALA A 162 3.21 7.38 -11.58
C ALA A 162 3.95 7.40 -12.93
N ILE A 163 4.50 8.54 -13.31
CA ILE A 163 5.27 8.71 -14.55
C ILE A 163 6.53 7.86 -14.54
N VAL A 164 7.29 7.89 -13.43
CA VAL A 164 8.53 7.12 -13.28
C VAL A 164 8.25 5.62 -13.29
N CYS A 165 7.21 5.16 -12.60
CA CYS A 165 6.82 3.77 -12.53
C CYS A 165 6.52 3.21 -13.93
N VAL A 166 5.63 3.86 -14.65
CA VAL A 166 5.25 3.44 -16.01
C VAL A 166 6.45 3.50 -16.96
N GLY A 167 7.25 4.57 -16.90
CA GLY A 167 8.48 4.69 -17.69
C GLY A 167 9.47 3.54 -17.41
N LEU A 168 9.64 3.16 -16.15
CA LEU A 168 10.47 2.03 -15.76
C LEU A 168 9.89 0.68 -16.23
N GLU A 169 8.56 0.50 -16.17
CA GLU A 169 7.92 -0.72 -16.68
C GLU A 169 8.20 -0.91 -18.16
N PHE A 170 8.01 0.12 -18.99
CA PHE A 170 8.34 0.07 -20.42
C PHE A 170 9.84 -0.14 -20.66
N LEU A 171 10.72 0.50 -19.90
CA LEU A 171 12.15 0.36 -20.03
C LEU A 171 12.63 -1.06 -19.67
N LEU A 172 12.20 -1.57 -18.51
CA LEU A 172 12.67 -2.87 -18.00
C LEU A 172 12.06 -4.05 -18.78
N CYS A 173 10.83 -3.96 -19.21
CA CYS A 173 10.20 -5.01 -20.00
C CYS A 173 10.51 -4.89 -21.49
N GLY A 174 10.49 -3.67 -22.06
CA GLY A 174 10.65 -3.47 -23.51
C GLY A 174 12.09 -3.42 -23.97
N VAL A 175 13.01 -2.81 -23.20
CA VAL A 175 14.42 -2.66 -23.60
C VAL A 175 15.28 -3.76 -22.97
N PHE A 176 15.13 -3.99 -21.66
CA PHE A 176 15.95 -4.96 -20.94
C PHE A 176 15.39 -6.38 -20.93
N ASN A 177 14.18 -6.60 -21.44
CA ASN A 177 13.52 -7.91 -21.53
C ASN A 177 13.48 -8.67 -20.18
N MET A 178 13.29 -7.97 -19.08
CA MET A 178 13.32 -8.58 -17.73
C MET A 178 12.06 -9.37 -17.37
N GLY A 179 11.09 -9.46 -18.26
CA GLY A 179 9.85 -10.20 -18.03
C GLY A 179 9.05 -9.70 -16.83
N MET A 180 8.41 -10.61 -16.09
CA MET A 180 7.64 -10.27 -14.88
C MET A 180 8.46 -9.55 -13.80
N TRP A 181 9.78 -9.84 -13.71
CA TRP A 181 10.65 -9.15 -12.76
C TRP A 181 10.84 -7.68 -13.09
N GLY A 182 10.81 -7.32 -14.38
CA GLY A 182 10.84 -5.92 -14.80
C GLY A 182 9.69 -5.11 -14.22
N LEU A 183 8.47 -5.67 -14.21
CA LEU A 183 7.29 -5.05 -13.63
C LEU A 183 7.42 -4.88 -12.09
N VAL A 184 7.85 -5.95 -11.40
CA VAL A 184 8.03 -5.92 -9.95
C VAL A 184 9.10 -4.89 -9.55
N ILE A 185 10.25 -4.89 -10.24
CA ILE A 185 11.36 -3.96 -9.95
C ILE A 185 10.94 -2.52 -10.24
N ALA A 186 10.24 -2.25 -11.34
CA ALA A 186 9.72 -0.92 -11.65
C ALA A 186 8.85 -0.35 -10.53
N GLN A 187 7.92 -1.17 -10.03
CA GLN A 187 7.03 -0.79 -8.92
C GLN A 187 7.81 -0.52 -7.62
N VAL A 188 8.76 -1.41 -7.26
CA VAL A 188 9.56 -1.24 -6.04
C VAL A 188 10.48 -0.03 -6.14
N VAL A 189 11.25 0.08 -7.22
CA VAL A 189 12.24 1.16 -7.39
C VAL A 189 11.57 2.52 -7.42
N SER A 190 10.49 2.68 -8.18
CA SER A 190 9.77 3.96 -8.27
C SER A 190 9.25 4.45 -6.91
N GLN A 191 8.86 3.53 -6.01
CA GLN A 191 8.46 3.87 -4.65
C GLN A 191 9.65 4.18 -3.74
N MET A 192 10.74 3.40 -3.87
CA MET A 192 11.94 3.55 -3.05
C MET A 192 12.67 4.88 -3.27
N ILE A 193 12.53 5.49 -4.45
CA ILE A 193 13.17 6.79 -4.76
C ILE A 193 12.76 7.86 -3.74
N TYR A 194 11.48 7.90 -3.34
CA TYR A 194 11.00 8.97 -2.45
C TYR A 194 9.90 8.54 -1.48
N ASN A 195 8.84 7.90 -1.96
CA ASN A 195 7.58 7.79 -1.24
C ASN A 195 7.64 6.88 0.00
N VAL A 196 8.43 5.81 -0.03
CA VAL A 196 8.46 4.77 1.03
C VAL A 196 9.11 5.27 2.31
N TRP A 197 10.07 6.16 2.22
CA TRP A 197 10.82 6.64 3.39
C TRP A 197 10.44 8.08 3.79
N HIS A 198 10.10 8.93 2.81
CA HIS A 198 9.85 10.35 3.08
C HIS A 198 8.58 10.55 3.93
N TRP A 199 7.45 9.97 3.50
CA TRP A 199 6.18 10.17 4.22
C TRP A 199 6.18 9.54 5.62
N PRO A 200 6.71 8.33 5.85
CA PRO A 200 6.95 7.83 7.20
C PRO A 200 7.79 8.79 8.03
N LEU A 201 8.91 9.31 7.51
CA LEU A 201 9.74 10.24 8.26
C LEU A 201 9.00 11.52 8.66
N VAL A 202 8.18 12.09 7.77
CA VAL A 202 7.36 13.28 8.09
C VAL A 202 6.43 12.98 9.25
N VAL A 203 5.67 11.88 9.19
CA VAL A 203 4.70 11.53 10.23
C VAL A 203 5.40 11.13 11.54
N HIS A 204 6.51 10.41 11.49
CA HIS A 204 7.30 10.05 12.68
C HIS A 204 7.83 11.28 13.40
N ARG A 205 8.28 12.31 12.67
CA ARG A 205 8.71 13.59 13.26
C ARG A 205 7.54 14.32 13.91
N GLU A 206 6.37 14.35 13.26
CA GLU A 206 5.18 15.00 13.82
C GLU A 206 4.67 14.31 15.08
N LEU A 207 4.68 12.98 15.07
CA LEU A 207 4.28 12.19 16.22
C LEU A 207 5.37 12.11 17.31
N ASN A 208 6.57 12.64 17.05
CA ASN A 208 7.73 12.49 17.92
C ASN A 208 7.88 11.04 18.41
N MET A 209 7.91 10.10 17.45
CA MET A 209 7.93 8.66 17.70
C MET A 209 8.67 7.96 16.56
N ASN A 210 9.65 7.13 16.87
CA ASN A 210 10.36 6.36 15.85
C ASN A 210 9.63 5.06 15.47
N LEU A 211 10.09 4.38 14.41
CA LEU A 211 9.44 3.15 13.92
C LEU A 211 9.42 2.04 14.99
N TYR A 212 10.47 1.90 15.78
CA TYR A 212 10.53 0.89 16.85
C TYR A 212 9.49 1.19 17.94
N GLU A 213 9.38 2.44 18.36
CA GLU A 213 8.37 2.89 19.33
C GLU A 213 6.96 2.69 18.81
N LEU A 214 6.72 2.98 17.51
CA LEU A 214 5.45 2.73 16.85
C LEU A 214 5.07 1.24 16.90
N LEU A 215 5.98 0.36 16.52
CA LEU A 215 5.73 -1.08 16.54
C LEU A 215 5.51 -1.61 17.95
N LYS A 216 6.30 -1.16 18.93
CA LYS A 216 6.15 -1.51 20.35
C LYS A 216 4.80 -1.05 20.89
N LEU A 217 4.42 0.20 20.64
CA LEU A 217 3.13 0.74 21.07
C LEU A 217 1.96 0.03 20.38
N GLY A 218 2.07 -0.25 19.09
CA GLY A 218 1.08 -0.98 18.32
C GLY A 218 0.87 -2.40 18.86
N PHE A 219 1.94 -3.10 19.21
CA PHE A 219 1.86 -4.42 19.85
C PHE A 219 1.15 -4.36 21.21
N LEU A 220 1.52 -3.40 22.06
CA LEU A 220 0.90 -3.23 23.39
C LEU A 220 -0.59 -2.92 23.29
N GLU A 221 -0.98 -2.01 22.38
CA GLU A 221 -2.39 -1.65 22.17
C GLU A 221 -3.20 -2.83 21.58
N THR A 222 -2.59 -3.63 20.70
CA THR A 222 -3.21 -4.85 20.17
C THR A 222 -3.49 -5.84 21.30
N ARG A 223 -2.49 -6.09 22.16
CA ARG A 223 -2.65 -6.97 23.33
C ARG A 223 -3.74 -6.48 24.27
N ASN A 224 -3.75 -5.19 24.59
CA ASN A 224 -4.74 -4.60 25.48
C ASN A 224 -6.17 -4.71 24.93
N LYS A 225 -6.36 -4.50 23.62
CA LYS A 225 -7.68 -4.63 22.98
C LYS A 225 -8.17 -6.09 22.94
N LEU A 226 -7.27 -7.04 22.77
CA LEU A 226 -7.61 -8.47 22.83
C LEU A 226 -8.05 -8.88 24.24
N ILE A 227 -7.32 -8.45 25.28
CA ILE A 227 -7.68 -8.76 26.68
C ILE A 227 -9.04 -8.17 27.05
N LYS A 228 -9.30 -6.89 26.71
CA LYS A 228 -10.59 -6.23 27.00
C LYS A 228 -11.81 -6.84 26.30
N ARG A 229 -11.61 -7.64 25.28
CA ARG A 229 -12.68 -8.31 24.53
C ARG A 229 -13.09 -9.65 25.15
N HIS A 230 -12.27 -10.18 26.06
CA HIS A 230 -12.49 -11.43 26.75
C HIS A 230 -12.92 -11.27 28.22
N VAL A 231 -13.07 -10.03 28.70
CA VAL A 231 -13.66 -9.66 29.98
C VAL A 231 -15.00 -8.93 29.71
#